data_7613af43b313e616328988bb987d08d5
#
_entry.id   7613af43b313e616328988bb987d08d5
#
_cell.length_a   1.000
_cell.length_b   1.000
_cell.length_c   1.000
_cell.angle_alpha   90.00
_cell.angle_beta   90.00
_cell.angle_gamma   90.00
#
_symmetry.space_group_name_H-M   'P 1'
#
loop_
_entity.id
_entity.type
_entity.pdbx_description
1 polymer ?
#
loop_
_entity_poly.entity_id
_entity_poly.type
_entity_poly.pdbx_seq_one_letter_code
_entity_poly.pdbx_strand_id
1 'polypeptide(L)'
;MIYRFLFLFFILVVFLQFCFEIDDPFFKITKKDVVFKIPKDFGKPVYSFSENKITPEGFILGRKLFYDTILSLDNSISCGTCHQQYAAFAHIDHALSHGIQDRVGTRNVSALQNLAWSENFMWDGGINHLEVQPISPLTNKVEMAESLEGIISKLKKRADYQKAFYLAFEDSLINTERIMKSLSQFMGLMISSNSRFDKYIAGKEKFSDSEKNGYKLFMSKCVSCHKEPLFTDQTFRNNGILPNPRLNDKGRAIITENENDNYKFKVPSLRNVELTFPYMHDGRFKNLNEVLNHYNNTSNFAEGTDELIFKIGKLSKVELNDLKLFLLTLTDKTFIYDRRFADPNFKR
;
A
#
# COMPACT_ATOMS: atom_id res chain seq x y z
N MET A 1 38.26 38.60 -34.30
CA MET A 1 38.43 37.26 -33.65
C MET A 1 37.89 37.23 -32.22
N ILE A 2 38.05 38.26 -31.42
CA ILE A 2 37.61 38.36 -30.00
C ILE A 2 36.09 38.29 -29.83
N TYR A 3 35.30 38.92 -30.71
CA TYR A 3 33.81 38.89 -30.59
C TYR A 3 33.19 37.52 -30.90
N ARG A 4 33.82 36.63 -31.69
CA ARG A 4 33.32 35.27 -31.91
C ARG A 4 33.56 34.35 -30.71
N PHE A 5 34.60 34.57 -29.94
CA PHE A 5 34.91 33.81 -28.73
C PHE A 5 33.96 34.21 -27.58
N LEU A 6 33.62 35.47 -27.44
CA LEU A 6 32.66 35.96 -26.43
C LEU A 6 31.26 35.48 -26.69
N PHE A 7 30.84 35.39 -27.98
CA PHE A 7 29.50 34.87 -28.32
C PHE A 7 29.36 33.36 -28.07
N LEU A 8 30.40 32.58 -28.37
CA LEU A 8 30.46 31.15 -28.07
C LEU A 8 30.52 30.88 -26.58
N PHE A 9 31.23 31.70 -25.80
CA PHE A 9 31.27 31.58 -24.35
C PHE A 9 29.91 31.94 -23.69
N PHE A 10 29.23 32.93 -24.21
CA PHE A 10 27.91 33.32 -23.74
C PHE A 10 26.84 32.24 -24.04
N ILE A 11 26.88 31.62 -25.24
CA ILE A 11 26.02 30.49 -25.59
C ILE A 11 26.31 29.28 -24.69
N LEU A 12 27.59 29.00 -24.39
CA LEU A 12 27.98 27.88 -23.51
C LEU A 12 27.53 28.09 -22.06
N VAL A 13 27.63 29.34 -21.55
CA VAL A 13 27.18 29.70 -20.20
C VAL A 13 25.68 29.68 -20.10
N VAL A 14 24.94 30.11 -21.13
CA VAL A 14 23.49 30.01 -21.18
C VAL A 14 23.02 28.54 -21.28
N PHE A 15 23.74 27.70 -22.05
CA PHE A 15 23.46 26.26 -22.10
C PHE A 15 23.79 25.55 -20.77
N LEU A 16 24.83 25.96 -20.06
CA LEU A 16 25.16 25.39 -18.74
C LEU A 16 24.20 25.85 -17.62
N GLN A 17 23.56 27.01 -17.74
CA GLN A 17 22.50 27.42 -16.82
C GLN A 17 21.16 26.71 -17.07
N PHE A 18 20.92 26.19 -18.27
CA PHE A 18 19.73 25.39 -18.59
C PHE A 18 19.85 23.92 -18.22
N CYS A 19 20.99 23.43 -17.76
CA CYS A 19 21.18 22.04 -17.36
C CYS A 19 21.03 21.77 -15.85
N PHE A 20 20.57 22.73 -15.03
CA PHE A 20 20.52 22.58 -13.57
C PHE A 20 19.16 22.87 -12.93
N GLU A 21 18.06 22.66 -13.63
CA GLU A 21 16.73 22.53 -13.02
C GLU A 21 15.89 21.61 -13.89
N ILE A 22 16.09 20.30 -13.76
CA ILE A 22 15.08 19.34 -14.17
C ILE A 22 14.28 18.95 -12.92
N ASP A 23 13.65 19.92 -12.30
CA ASP A 23 12.31 19.73 -11.76
C ASP A 23 11.42 19.53 -12.99
N ASP A 24 10.69 18.40 -13.06
CA ASP A 24 9.73 18.21 -14.14
C ASP A 24 8.73 19.38 -14.09
N PRO A 25 8.85 20.42 -14.93
CA PRO A 25 8.06 21.64 -14.81
C PRO A 25 6.57 21.39 -15.14
N PHE A 26 6.20 20.17 -15.52
CA PHE A 26 4.87 19.81 -16.02
C PHE A 26 3.98 19.09 -15.01
N PHE A 27 4.47 18.67 -13.84
CA PHE A 27 3.62 18.02 -12.85
C PHE A 27 3.61 18.74 -11.50
N LYS A 28 2.92 19.86 -11.46
CA LYS A 28 2.62 20.55 -10.20
C LYS A 28 1.33 19.99 -9.61
N ILE A 29 1.40 19.42 -8.42
CA ILE A 29 0.21 18.99 -7.67
C ILE A 29 -0.63 20.22 -7.32
N THR A 30 -1.87 20.22 -7.78
CA THR A 30 -2.81 21.31 -7.58
C THR A 30 -4.00 20.87 -6.71
N LYS A 31 -4.83 21.82 -6.28
CA LYS A 31 -6.04 21.52 -5.50
C LYS A 31 -6.99 20.55 -6.22
N LYS A 32 -6.98 20.51 -7.55
CA LYS A 32 -7.82 19.59 -8.35
C LYS A 32 -7.30 18.15 -8.29
N ASP A 33 -6.00 17.95 -8.05
CA ASP A 33 -5.36 16.65 -8.04
C ASP A 33 -5.53 15.91 -6.71
N VAL A 34 -5.80 16.64 -5.62
CA VAL A 34 -5.88 16.10 -4.25
C VAL A 34 -7.31 16.09 -3.70
N VAL A 35 -8.29 15.89 -4.55
CA VAL A 35 -9.69 15.75 -4.13
C VAL A 35 -9.98 14.31 -3.78
N PHE A 36 -10.44 14.07 -2.55
CA PHE A 36 -10.96 12.76 -2.14
C PHE A 36 -12.29 12.49 -2.86
N LYS A 37 -12.28 11.53 -3.76
CA LYS A 37 -13.47 11.10 -4.51
C LYS A 37 -13.83 9.69 -4.10
N ILE A 38 -15.05 9.51 -3.60
CA ILE A 38 -15.58 8.18 -3.31
C ILE A 38 -15.94 7.52 -4.65
N PRO A 39 -15.33 6.38 -5.03
CA PRO A 39 -15.74 5.65 -6.22
C PRO A 39 -17.19 5.18 -6.07
N LYS A 40 -17.92 5.11 -7.18
CA LYS A 40 -19.39 4.95 -7.21
C LYS A 40 -19.89 3.79 -6.32
N ASP A 41 -19.18 2.67 -6.32
CA ASP A 41 -19.66 1.43 -5.68
C ASP A 41 -18.94 1.12 -4.33
N PHE A 42 -18.03 2.01 -3.86
CA PHE A 42 -17.23 1.75 -2.65
C PHE A 42 -17.95 2.03 -1.34
N GLY A 43 -19.09 2.71 -1.39
CA GLY A 43 -19.79 3.12 -0.17
C GLY A 43 -19.04 4.22 0.60
N LYS A 44 -19.58 4.55 1.78
CA LYS A 44 -18.98 5.57 2.65
C LYS A 44 -17.65 5.05 3.24
N PRO A 45 -16.57 5.84 3.21
CA PRO A 45 -15.32 5.46 3.87
C PRO A 45 -15.49 5.40 5.40
N VAL A 46 -14.68 4.57 6.04
CA VAL A 46 -14.59 4.45 7.50
C VAL A 46 -13.86 5.67 8.06
N TYR A 47 -12.72 6.01 7.45
CA TYR A 47 -11.96 7.20 7.85
C TYR A 47 -12.60 8.47 7.27
N SER A 48 -12.89 9.42 8.15
CA SER A 48 -13.43 10.73 7.77
C SER A 48 -12.32 11.79 7.74
N PHE A 49 -12.23 12.50 6.62
CA PHE A 49 -11.32 13.65 6.50
C PHE A 49 -11.89 14.95 7.10
N SER A 50 -12.98 14.91 7.90
CA SER A 50 -13.57 16.12 8.50
C SER A 50 -12.60 16.86 9.41
N GLU A 51 -11.85 16.11 10.24
CA GLU A 51 -10.87 16.66 11.20
C GLU A 51 -9.45 16.72 10.64
N ASN A 52 -9.24 16.18 9.45
CA ASN A 52 -7.97 16.19 8.73
C ASN A 52 -8.23 16.50 7.25
N LYS A 53 -8.71 17.70 6.99
CA LYS A 53 -9.10 18.13 5.63
C LYS A 53 -7.93 18.01 4.68
N ILE A 54 -8.15 17.35 3.56
CA ILE A 54 -7.14 17.18 2.53
C ILE A 54 -6.84 18.54 1.88
N THR A 55 -5.56 18.90 1.90
CA THR A 55 -5.02 20.08 1.22
C THR A 55 -3.88 19.67 0.30
N PRO A 56 -3.57 20.42 -0.78
CA PRO A 56 -2.40 20.16 -1.61
C PRO A 56 -1.11 20.14 -0.78
N GLU A 57 -0.97 21.09 0.13
CA GLU A 57 0.21 21.26 0.98
C GLU A 57 0.36 20.10 1.98
N GLY A 58 -0.74 19.68 2.62
CA GLY A 58 -0.75 18.53 3.52
C GLY A 58 -0.46 17.21 2.80
N PHE A 59 -1.02 17.02 1.60
CA PHE A 59 -0.73 15.87 0.74
C PHE A 59 0.75 15.85 0.30
N ILE A 60 1.30 16.98 -0.15
CA ILE A 60 2.70 17.11 -0.56
C ILE A 60 3.65 16.85 0.61
N LEU A 61 3.32 17.37 1.80
CA LEU A 61 4.08 17.09 3.01
C LEU A 61 4.02 15.60 3.37
N GLY A 62 2.85 14.97 3.32
CA GLY A 62 2.69 13.54 3.56
C GLY A 62 3.47 12.69 2.56
N ARG A 63 3.44 13.03 1.27
CA ARG A 63 4.25 12.40 0.22
C ARG A 63 5.74 12.54 0.50
N LYS A 64 6.21 13.74 0.86
CA LYS A 64 7.61 14.00 1.22
C LYS A 64 8.04 13.14 2.40
N LEU A 65 7.26 13.11 3.48
CA LEU A 65 7.51 12.28 4.66
C LEU A 65 7.55 10.79 4.32
N PHE A 66 6.64 10.31 3.47
CA PHE A 66 6.56 8.90 3.08
C PHE A 66 7.81 8.40 2.34
N TYR A 67 8.46 9.25 1.55
CA TYR A 67 9.66 8.90 0.79
C TYR A 67 10.98 9.35 1.42
N ASP A 68 10.94 10.12 2.51
CA ASP A 68 12.17 10.60 3.17
C ASP A 68 12.67 9.59 4.19
N THR A 69 13.91 9.18 4.06
CA THR A 69 14.59 8.26 4.97
C THR A 69 14.86 8.84 6.35
N ILE A 70 14.71 10.16 6.53
CA ILE A 70 14.88 10.87 7.82
C ILE A 70 14.00 10.30 8.94
N LEU A 71 12.92 9.60 8.56
CA LEU A 71 12.00 8.99 9.54
C LEU A 71 12.51 7.67 10.14
N SER A 72 13.58 7.08 9.65
CA SER A 72 14.22 5.91 10.27
C SER A 72 15.39 6.31 11.16
N LEU A 73 15.73 5.47 12.15
CA LEU A 73 16.75 5.77 13.16
C LEU A 73 18.10 6.18 12.54
N ASP A 74 18.53 5.43 11.53
CA ASP A 74 19.81 5.61 10.84
C ASP A 74 19.72 6.34 9.50
N ASN A 75 18.52 6.83 9.14
CA ASN A 75 18.19 7.49 7.88
C ASN A 75 18.46 6.60 6.63
N SER A 76 18.36 5.29 6.74
CA SER A 76 18.63 4.35 5.63
C SER A 76 17.39 3.97 4.84
N ILE A 77 16.20 3.92 5.46
CA ILE A 77 14.96 3.49 4.84
C ILE A 77 13.81 4.47 5.04
N SER A 78 12.87 4.44 4.12
CA SER A 78 11.61 5.20 4.15
C SER A 78 10.40 4.25 4.03
N CYS A 79 9.18 4.77 4.16
CA CYS A 79 7.97 3.98 3.86
C CYS A 79 8.01 3.47 2.40
N GLY A 80 8.45 4.32 1.45
CA GLY A 80 8.58 3.95 0.04
C GLY A 80 9.59 2.85 -0.25
N THR A 81 10.54 2.57 0.66
CA THR A 81 11.48 1.44 0.53
C THR A 81 10.74 0.11 0.58
N CYS A 82 9.78 -0.04 1.50
CA CYS A 82 8.98 -1.26 1.65
C CYS A 82 7.65 -1.19 0.89
N HIS A 83 7.10 0.01 0.66
CA HIS A 83 5.83 0.20 -0.03
C HIS A 83 6.06 0.82 -1.41
N GLN A 84 6.40 -0.05 -2.37
CA GLN A 84 6.82 0.32 -3.73
C GLN A 84 5.62 0.57 -4.64
N GLN A 85 5.52 1.73 -5.25
CA GLN A 85 4.36 2.13 -6.07
C GLN A 85 4.04 1.14 -7.19
N TYR A 86 5.04 0.66 -7.91
CA TYR A 86 4.87 -0.29 -9.01
C TYR A 86 4.34 -1.67 -8.56
N ALA A 87 4.47 -1.98 -7.27
CA ALA A 87 3.91 -3.16 -6.61
C ALA A 87 2.60 -2.86 -5.86
N ALA A 88 1.85 -1.83 -6.28
CA ALA A 88 0.67 -1.33 -5.60
C ALA A 88 0.92 -1.02 -4.11
N PHE A 89 2.09 -0.47 -3.81
CA PHE A 89 2.57 -0.16 -2.45
C PHE A 89 2.70 -1.37 -1.53
N ALA A 90 3.01 -2.53 -2.10
CA ALA A 90 3.56 -3.71 -1.40
C ALA A 90 5.07 -3.83 -1.64
N HIS A 91 5.70 -4.89 -1.12
CA HIS A 91 7.11 -5.20 -1.30
C HIS A 91 7.26 -6.56 -1.97
N ILE A 92 7.91 -6.62 -3.13
CA ILE A 92 7.97 -7.84 -3.96
C ILE A 92 9.29 -8.60 -3.88
N ASP A 93 10.33 -7.99 -3.32
CA ASP A 93 11.67 -8.58 -3.34
C ASP A 93 11.89 -9.61 -2.22
N HIS A 94 11.12 -9.54 -1.13
CA HIS A 94 11.29 -10.37 0.05
C HIS A 94 9.95 -10.89 0.60
N ALA A 95 9.99 -12.09 1.19
CA ALA A 95 8.81 -12.69 1.82
C ALA A 95 8.36 -11.92 3.07
N LEU A 96 9.32 -11.48 3.88
CA LEU A 96 9.10 -10.74 5.12
C LEU A 96 9.59 -9.30 4.99
N SER A 97 9.06 -8.40 5.82
CA SER A 97 9.53 -7.01 5.88
C SER A 97 11.01 -6.93 6.27
N HIS A 98 11.72 -5.97 5.68
CA HIS A 98 13.11 -5.66 6.01
C HIS A 98 13.20 -4.23 6.55
N GLY A 99 13.85 -4.07 7.69
CA GLY A 99 14.07 -2.79 8.33
C GLY A 99 15.52 -2.31 8.27
N ILE A 100 15.82 -1.34 9.12
CA ILE A 100 17.20 -0.82 9.26
C ILE A 100 18.17 -1.95 9.58
N GLN A 101 19.42 -1.82 9.12
CA GLN A 101 20.50 -2.79 9.37
C GLN A 101 20.13 -4.23 8.95
N ASP A 102 19.35 -4.38 7.88
CA ASP A 102 18.85 -5.64 7.33
C ASP A 102 18.09 -6.52 8.35
N ARG A 103 17.47 -5.90 9.37
CA ARG A 103 16.63 -6.61 10.32
C ARG A 103 15.38 -7.12 9.64
N VAL A 104 15.03 -8.37 9.90
CA VAL A 104 13.90 -9.04 9.26
C VAL A 104 12.71 -9.09 10.22
N GLY A 105 11.55 -8.64 9.74
CA GLY A 105 10.27 -8.76 10.44
C GLY A 105 9.71 -10.18 10.39
N THR A 106 8.51 -10.34 10.90
CA THR A 106 7.84 -11.66 10.95
C THR A 106 6.71 -11.80 9.94
N ARG A 107 6.38 -10.72 9.22
CA ARG A 107 5.24 -10.66 8.32
C ARG A 107 5.59 -10.04 6.97
N ASN A 108 4.81 -10.41 5.97
CA ASN A 108 4.85 -9.78 4.65
C ASN A 108 4.33 -8.33 4.70
N VAL A 109 4.84 -7.48 3.81
CA VAL A 109 4.44 -6.08 3.69
C VAL A 109 3.10 -5.97 2.98
N SER A 110 2.08 -5.48 3.67
CA SER A 110 0.73 -5.29 3.11
C SER A 110 0.70 -4.12 2.12
N ALA A 111 -0.09 -4.26 1.05
CA ALA A 111 -0.33 -3.18 0.10
C ALA A 111 -1.05 -1.98 0.76
N LEU A 112 -0.68 -0.76 0.36
CA LEU A 112 -1.32 0.47 0.81
C LEU A 112 -2.27 0.99 -0.27
N GLN A 113 -3.50 0.48 -0.28
CA GLN A 113 -4.53 0.91 -1.22
C GLN A 113 -5.90 0.92 -0.54
N ASN A 114 -6.71 1.91 -0.87
CA ASN A 114 -8.07 2.05 -0.36
C ASN A 114 -8.19 2.09 1.18
N LEU A 115 -7.15 2.58 1.85
CA LEU A 115 -7.06 2.54 3.32
C LEU A 115 -8.15 3.35 4.02
N ALA A 116 -8.75 4.34 3.37
CA ALA A 116 -9.87 5.11 3.92
C ALA A 116 -11.11 4.25 4.20
N TRP A 117 -11.23 3.07 3.59
CA TRP A 117 -12.31 2.10 3.84
C TRP A 117 -11.91 1.01 4.82
N SER A 118 -10.68 1.00 5.35
CA SER A 118 -10.23 -0.02 6.30
C SER A 118 -10.66 0.29 7.73
N GLU A 119 -11.29 -0.70 8.39
CA GLU A 119 -11.66 -0.62 9.81
C GLU A 119 -10.46 -0.91 10.70
N ASN A 120 -9.60 -1.81 10.26
CA ASN A 120 -8.42 -2.25 10.99
C ASN A 120 -7.21 -2.33 10.07
N PHE A 121 -6.04 -2.04 10.61
CA PHE A 121 -4.75 -2.07 9.92
C PHE A 121 -3.87 -3.18 10.49
N MET A 122 -2.79 -3.51 9.78
CA MET A 122 -1.91 -4.65 10.01
C MET A 122 -2.61 -6.00 9.75
N TRP A 123 -1.84 -7.09 9.65
CA TRP A 123 -2.36 -8.43 9.42
C TRP A 123 -3.24 -8.96 10.57
N ASP A 124 -2.95 -8.52 11.79
CA ASP A 124 -3.69 -8.91 13.02
C ASP A 124 -4.77 -7.90 13.44
N GLY A 125 -4.86 -6.76 12.74
CA GLY A 125 -5.80 -5.70 13.08
C GLY A 125 -5.51 -4.98 14.40
N GLY A 126 -4.25 -4.95 14.82
CA GLY A 126 -3.84 -4.31 16.06
C GLY A 126 -4.02 -2.79 16.09
N ILE A 127 -4.30 -2.17 14.96
CA ILE A 127 -4.53 -0.73 14.83
C ILE A 127 -5.87 -0.49 14.13
N ASN A 128 -6.67 0.43 14.64
CA ASN A 128 -8.02 0.74 14.17
C ASN A 128 -8.20 2.18 13.63
N HIS A 129 -7.12 2.92 13.45
CA HIS A 129 -7.20 4.29 12.96
C HIS A 129 -6.08 4.61 11.98
N LEU A 130 -6.42 5.24 10.84
CA LEU A 130 -5.46 5.52 9.76
C LEU A 130 -4.30 6.42 10.22
N GLU A 131 -4.56 7.43 11.06
CA GLU A 131 -3.53 8.33 11.58
C GLU A 131 -2.60 7.65 12.60
N VAL A 132 -3.03 6.56 13.22
CA VAL A 132 -2.21 5.82 14.19
C VAL A 132 -1.35 4.76 13.49
N GLN A 133 -1.77 4.29 12.31
CA GLN A 133 -1.11 3.20 11.60
C GLN A 133 0.40 3.43 11.36
N PRO A 134 0.89 4.62 10.96
CA PRO A 134 2.32 4.81 10.71
C PRO A 134 3.20 4.73 11.96
N ILE A 135 2.63 4.90 13.16
CA ILE A 135 3.40 4.82 14.42
C ILE A 135 4.04 3.44 14.58
N SER A 136 3.31 2.39 14.20
CA SER A 136 3.80 1.01 14.35
C SER A 136 5.12 0.77 13.58
N PRO A 137 5.22 0.95 12.26
CA PRO A 137 6.49 0.75 11.55
C PRO A 137 7.57 1.77 11.95
N LEU A 138 7.19 3.01 12.29
CA LEU A 138 8.16 4.04 12.72
C LEU A 138 8.89 3.63 14.00
N THR A 139 8.18 3.06 14.98
CA THR A 139 8.74 2.72 16.29
C THR A 139 9.16 1.25 16.43
N ASN A 140 8.82 0.40 15.48
CA ASN A 140 9.17 -1.01 15.49
C ASN A 140 10.69 -1.19 15.33
N LYS A 141 11.33 -1.85 16.31
CA LYS A 141 12.78 -2.08 16.37
C LYS A 141 13.35 -2.87 15.19
N VAL A 142 12.53 -3.67 14.52
CA VAL A 142 12.94 -4.46 13.34
C VAL A 142 12.50 -3.81 12.02
N GLU A 143 11.92 -2.61 12.06
CA GLU A 143 11.55 -1.82 10.88
C GLU A 143 12.30 -0.49 10.90
N MET A 144 11.66 0.66 11.14
CA MET A 144 12.31 1.98 11.11
C MET A 144 13.02 2.34 12.43
N ALA A 145 12.64 1.75 13.54
CA ALA A 145 13.26 1.78 14.88
C ALA A 145 13.51 3.17 15.46
N GLU A 146 12.81 4.21 15.01
CA GLU A 146 12.96 5.58 15.49
C GLU A 146 11.90 5.91 16.56
N SER A 147 12.23 6.80 17.48
CA SER A 147 11.26 7.34 18.42
C SER A 147 10.50 8.52 17.83
N LEU A 148 9.28 8.77 18.30
CA LEU A 148 8.49 9.93 17.85
C LEU A 148 9.19 11.24 18.16
N GLU A 149 9.85 11.34 19.32
CA GLU A 149 10.66 12.47 19.74
C GLU A 149 11.88 12.67 18.84
N GLY A 150 12.54 11.56 18.46
CA GLY A 150 13.68 11.57 17.54
C GLY A 150 13.28 12.10 16.15
N ILE A 151 12.15 11.61 15.61
CA ILE A 151 11.59 12.12 14.34
C ILE A 151 11.34 13.63 14.42
N ILE A 152 10.63 14.10 15.46
CA ILE A 152 10.34 15.52 15.65
C ILE A 152 11.64 16.34 15.73
N SER A 153 12.62 15.85 16.49
CA SER A 153 13.92 16.51 16.63
C SER A 153 14.67 16.64 15.30
N LYS A 154 14.68 15.59 14.48
CA LYS A 154 15.29 15.58 13.16
C LYS A 154 14.59 16.57 12.21
N LEU A 155 13.27 16.53 12.14
CA LEU A 155 12.48 17.40 11.26
C LEU A 155 12.61 18.89 11.64
N LYS A 156 12.63 19.21 12.95
CA LYS A 156 12.81 20.59 13.44
C LYS A 156 14.15 21.23 13.04
N LYS A 157 15.19 20.43 12.78
CA LYS A 157 16.51 20.91 12.32
C LYS A 157 16.55 21.23 10.83
N ARG A 158 15.51 20.93 10.08
CA ARG A 158 15.42 21.05 8.63
C ARG A 158 14.54 22.24 8.24
N ALA A 159 15.12 23.29 7.65
CA ALA A 159 14.38 24.48 7.21
C ALA A 159 13.32 24.18 6.14
N ASP A 160 13.57 23.21 5.27
CA ASP A 160 12.62 22.75 4.25
C ASP A 160 11.38 22.09 4.88
N TYR A 161 11.53 21.35 5.99
CA TYR A 161 10.39 20.80 6.74
C TYR A 161 9.65 21.87 7.52
N GLN A 162 10.35 22.81 8.18
CA GLN A 162 9.68 23.94 8.86
C GLN A 162 8.79 24.71 7.88
N LYS A 163 9.31 25.00 6.67
CA LYS A 163 8.52 25.63 5.59
C LYS A 163 7.34 24.75 5.14
N ALA A 164 7.55 23.43 4.96
CA ALA A 164 6.49 22.52 4.52
C ALA A 164 5.36 22.39 5.55
N PHE A 165 5.69 22.33 6.85
CA PHE A 165 4.69 22.34 7.92
C PHE A 165 3.95 23.68 7.99
N TYR A 166 4.66 24.81 7.84
CA TYR A 166 4.01 26.12 7.77
C TYR A 166 2.97 26.20 6.63
N LEU A 167 3.33 25.72 5.45
CA LEU A 167 2.42 25.71 4.31
C LEU A 167 1.22 24.78 4.51
N ALA A 168 1.39 23.66 5.21
CA ALA A 168 0.34 22.67 5.44
C ALA A 168 -0.61 23.03 6.60
N PHE A 169 -0.11 23.76 7.63
CA PHE A 169 -0.84 23.98 8.89
C PHE A 169 -0.88 25.46 9.34
N GLU A 170 -0.40 26.39 8.50
CA GLU A 170 -0.36 27.83 8.74
C GLU A 170 0.53 28.26 9.93
N ASP A 171 1.28 27.31 10.50
CA ASP A 171 2.34 27.57 11.48
C ASP A 171 3.43 26.49 11.40
N SER A 172 4.61 26.77 12.00
CA SER A 172 5.78 25.88 11.90
C SER A 172 5.85 24.83 13.03
N LEU A 173 4.79 24.56 13.76
CA LEU A 173 4.78 23.55 14.82
C LEU A 173 4.89 22.16 14.22
N ILE A 174 5.97 21.46 14.56
CA ILE A 174 6.19 20.05 14.19
C ILE A 174 5.92 19.19 15.44
N ASN A 175 4.90 18.35 15.35
CA ASN A 175 4.51 17.38 16.37
C ASN A 175 4.02 16.08 15.73
N THR A 176 3.82 15.04 16.55
CA THR A 176 3.37 13.71 16.09
C THR A 176 2.04 13.80 15.35
N GLU A 177 1.05 14.53 15.88
CA GLU A 177 -0.28 14.64 15.28
C GLU A 177 -0.20 15.12 13.81
N ARG A 178 0.54 16.21 13.55
CA ARG A 178 0.66 16.78 12.21
C ARG A 178 1.43 15.91 11.25
N ILE A 179 2.45 15.19 11.73
CA ILE A 179 3.18 14.19 10.94
C ILE A 179 2.19 13.08 10.51
N MET A 180 1.44 12.53 11.46
CA MET A 180 0.47 11.45 11.19
C MET A 180 -0.67 11.92 10.29
N LYS A 181 -1.21 13.12 10.51
CA LYS A 181 -2.23 13.72 9.65
C LYS A 181 -1.75 13.88 8.21
N SER A 182 -0.53 14.37 8.00
CA SER A 182 0.03 14.53 6.66
C SER A 182 0.24 13.17 5.95
N LEU A 183 0.78 12.17 6.63
CA LEU A 183 0.92 10.81 6.11
C LEU A 183 -0.46 10.23 5.74
N SER A 184 -1.48 10.45 6.58
CA SER A 184 -2.84 9.97 6.33
C SER A 184 -3.51 10.68 5.15
N GLN A 185 -3.26 11.96 4.92
CA GLN A 185 -3.73 12.65 3.72
C GLN A 185 -3.14 12.02 2.45
N PHE A 186 -1.85 11.68 2.46
CA PHE A 186 -1.18 11.02 1.35
C PHE A 186 -1.71 9.60 1.14
N MET A 187 -1.65 8.75 2.17
CA MET A 187 -2.07 7.35 2.08
C MET A 187 -3.58 7.19 1.85
N GLY A 188 -4.41 8.06 2.42
CA GLY A 188 -5.85 7.99 2.26
C GLY A 188 -6.33 8.33 0.84
N LEU A 189 -5.52 9.05 0.05
CA LEU A 189 -5.77 9.29 -1.38
C LEU A 189 -5.28 8.18 -2.30
N MET A 190 -4.62 7.15 -1.78
CA MET A 190 -4.20 5.97 -2.56
C MET A 190 -5.40 5.10 -2.90
N ILE A 191 -6.22 5.56 -3.85
CA ILE A 191 -7.48 4.91 -4.24
C ILE A 191 -7.27 4.14 -5.55
N SER A 192 -7.45 2.82 -5.50
CA SER A 192 -7.44 1.92 -6.65
C SER A 192 -8.87 1.51 -6.98
N SER A 193 -9.43 2.03 -8.08
CA SER A 193 -10.83 1.85 -8.48
C SER A 193 -11.06 1.92 -10.00
N ASN A 194 -10.01 1.74 -10.81
CA ASN A 194 -10.07 1.83 -12.27
C ASN A 194 -9.39 0.63 -12.97
N SER A 195 -9.51 -0.55 -12.37
CA SER A 195 -9.04 -1.81 -12.95
C SER A 195 -9.89 -2.22 -14.18
N ARG A 196 -9.46 -3.26 -14.90
CA ARG A 196 -10.29 -3.84 -15.97
C ARG A 196 -11.61 -4.36 -15.44
N PHE A 197 -11.64 -4.92 -14.23
CA PHE A 197 -12.87 -5.32 -13.55
C PHE A 197 -13.82 -4.12 -13.36
N ASP A 198 -13.33 -2.99 -12.84
CA ASP A 198 -14.16 -1.80 -12.63
C ASP A 198 -14.76 -1.29 -13.95
N LYS A 199 -13.97 -1.31 -15.02
CA LYS A 199 -14.44 -0.93 -16.37
C LYS A 199 -15.45 -1.93 -16.95
N TYR A 200 -15.27 -3.24 -16.68
CA TYR A 200 -16.24 -4.26 -17.07
C TYR A 200 -17.59 -4.06 -16.37
N ILE A 201 -17.60 -3.84 -15.05
CA ILE A 201 -18.82 -3.55 -14.28
C ILE A 201 -19.49 -2.25 -14.77
N ALA A 202 -18.70 -1.25 -15.14
CA ALA A 202 -19.20 -0.01 -15.73
C ALA A 202 -19.65 -0.14 -17.20
N GLY A 203 -19.59 -1.32 -17.82
CA GLY A 203 -19.95 -1.57 -19.22
C GLY A 203 -19.00 -0.97 -20.25
N LYS A 204 -17.80 -0.56 -19.83
CA LYS A 204 -16.78 0.11 -20.67
C LYS A 204 -15.79 -0.84 -21.31
N GLU A 205 -15.64 -2.05 -20.76
CA GLU A 205 -14.77 -3.13 -21.27
C GLU A 205 -15.50 -4.46 -21.30
N LYS A 206 -14.95 -5.44 -22.05
CA LYS A 206 -15.49 -6.80 -22.13
C LYS A 206 -14.49 -7.79 -21.54
N PHE A 207 -15.00 -8.79 -20.86
CA PHE A 207 -14.24 -9.96 -20.44
C PHE A 207 -14.23 -11.02 -21.53
N SER A 208 -13.12 -11.77 -21.64
CA SER A 208 -13.06 -13.03 -22.37
C SER A 208 -13.96 -14.08 -21.70
N ASP A 209 -14.22 -15.19 -22.36
CA ASP A 209 -15.06 -16.25 -21.79
C ASP A 209 -14.38 -16.89 -20.55
N SER A 210 -13.06 -17.06 -20.56
CA SER A 210 -12.30 -17.52 -19.40
C SER A 210 -12.40 -16.55 -18.22
N GLU A 211 -12.27 -15.24 -18.44
CA GLU A 211 -12.42 -14.22 -17.38
C GLU A 211 -13.85 -14.21 -16.82
N LYS A 212 -14.87 -14.38 -17.66
CA LYS A 212 -16.29 -14.51 -17.21
C LYS A 212 -16.51 -15.76 -16.38
N ASN A 213 -15.94 -16.90 -16.80
CA ASN A 213 -16.02 -18.16 -16.06
C ASN A 213 -15.28 -18.01 -14.71
N GLY A 214 -14.09 -17.41 -14.72
CA GLY A 214 -13.35 -17.11 -13.51
C GLY A 214 -14.12 -16.19 -12.54
N TYR A 215 -14.82 -15.18 -13.06
CA TYR A 215 -15.69 -14.32 -12.25
C TYR A 215 -16.87 -15.10 -11.63
N LYS A 216 -17.53 -15.97 -12.39
CA LYS A 216 -18.58 -16.87 -11.85
C LYS A 216 -18.04 -17.78 -10.75
N LEU A 217 -16.87 -18.36 -10.94
CA LEU A 217 -16.18 -19.16 -9.92
C LEU A 217 -15.87 -18.35 -8.68
N PHE A 218 -15.33 -17.15 -8.85
CA PHE A 218 -15.06 -16.22 -7.75
C PHE A 218 -16.32 -15.92 -6.95
N MET A 219 -17.42 -15.57 -7.60
CA MET A 219 -18.70 -15.29 -6.95
C MET A 219 -19.28 -16.49 -6.20
N SER A 220 -18.99 -17.72 -6.64
CA SER A 220 -19.48 -18.93 -5.96
C SER A 220 -18.57 -19.43 -4.84
N LYS A 221 -17.25 -19.12 -4.89
CA LYS A 221 -16.23 -19.75 -4.05
C LYS A 221 -15.48 -18.78 -3.13
N CYS A 222 -15.31 -17.52 -3.53
CA CYS A 222 -14.39 -16.59 -2.89
C CYS A 222 -15.07 -15.36 -2.28
N VAL A 223 -16.23 -14.95 -2.83
CA VAL A 223 -16.91 -13.69 -2.47
C VAL A 223 -17.35 -13.64 -1.00
N SER A 224 -17.55 -14.79 -0.35
CA SER A 224 -17.91 -14.83 1.08
C SER A 224 -16.88 -14.14 1.99
N CYS A 225 -15.61 -14.14 1.60
CA CYS A 225 -14.51 -13.47 2.29
C CYS A 225 -14.03 -12.25 1.51
N HIS A 226 -13.92 -12.35 0.18
CA HIS A 226 -13.39 -11.30 -0.67
C HIS A 226 -14.51 -10.51 -1.37
N LYS A 227 -15.30 -9.78 -0.56
CA LYS A 227 -16.47 -9.02 -1.03
C LYS A 227 -16.10 -7.84 -1.92
N GLU A 228 -16.80 -7.73 -3.05
CA GLU A 228 -16.76 -6.52 -3.88
C GLU A 228 -17.31 -5.29 -3.11
N PRO A 229 -16.89 -4.09 -3.48
CA PRO A 229 -15.93 -3.72 -4.53
C PRO A 229 -14.48 -3.71 -4.05
N LEU A 230 -14.23 -3.85 -2.76
CA LEU A 230 -12.90 -3.83 -2.15
C LEU A 230 -12.21 -5.20 -2.21
N PHE A 231 -12.93 -6.25 -2.55
CA PHE A 231 -12.45 -7.64 -2.56
C PHE A 231 -11.89 -8.09 -1.21
N THR A 232 -12.55 -7.67 -0.14
CA THR A 232 -12.31 -8.05 1.26
C THR A 232 -13.58 -7.80 2.07
N ASP A 233 -13.85 -8.64 3.06
CA ASP A 233 -14.86 -8.42 4.09
C ASP A 233 -14.25 -7.82 5.37
N GLN A 234 -12.92 -7.62 5.38
CA GLN A 234 -12.11 -7.10 6.48
C GLN A 234 -12.18 -7.91 7.79
N THR A 235 -12.80 -9.07 7.79
CA THR A 235 -12.83 -9.98 8.93
C THR A 235 -11.50 -10.70 9.12
N PHE A 236 -11.37 -11.41 10.23
CA PHE A 236 -10.16 -12.18 10.57
C PHE A 236 -10.47 -13.66 10.44
N ARG A 237 -9.66 -14.37 9.63
CA ARG A 237 -9.90 -15.79 9.32
C ARG A 237 -8.62 -16.60 9.35
N ASN A 238 -8.71 -17.84 9.78
CA ASN A 238 -7.66 -18.82 9.56
C ASN A 238 -7.88 -19.46 8.18
N ASN A 239 -6.99 -19.14 7.24
CA ASN A 239 -7.07 -19.61 5.86
C ASN A 239 -6.47 -21.01 5.63
N GLY A 240 -6.22 -21.76 6.70
CA GLY A 240 -5.73 -23.13 6.62
C GLY A 240 -4.24 -23.31 6.40
N ILE A 241 -3.45 -22.21 6.40
CA ILE A 241 -2.00 -22.30 6.30
C ILE A 241 -1.43 -22.91 7.57
N LEU A 242 -0.55 -23.92 7.43
CA LEU A 242 0.18 -24.48 8.55
C LEU A 242 1.05 -23.40 9.19
N PRO A 243 0.99 -23.24 10.54
CA PRO A 243 1.84 -22.27 11.24
C PRO A 243 3.32 -22.47 10.92
N ASN A 244 4.04 -21.36 10.76
CA ASN A 244 5.49 -21.41 10.61
C ASN A 244 6.15 -21.43 12.00
N PRO A 245 6.79 -22.55 12.43
CA PRO A 245 7.34 -22.66 13.79
C PRO A 245 8.45 -21.63 14.09
N ARG A 246 9.14 -21.15 13.04
CA ARG A 246 10.23 -20.16 13.20
C ARG A 246 9.68 -18.75 13.49
N LEU A 247 8.50 -18.40 12.94
CA LEU A 247 7.89 -17.10 13.14
C LEU A 247 7.02 -17.05 14.39
N ASN A 248 6.43 -18.19 14.80
CA ASN A 248 5.52 -18.33 15.95
C ASN A 248 4.43 -17.22 16.00
N ASP A 249 3.91 -16.84 14.83
CA ASP A 249 2.93 -15.77 14.71
C ASP A 249 1.51 -16.30 14.91
N LYS A 250 0.91 -15.97 16.05
CA LYS A 250 -0.46 -16.37 16.39
C LYS A 250 -1.54 -15.47 15.77
N GLY A 251 -1.16 -14.45 14.98
CA GLY A 251 -2.09 -13.56 14.29
C GLY A 251 -2.96 -12.76 15.25
N ARG A 252 -4.27 -12.76 15.01
CA ARG A 252 -5.26 -11.97 15.78
C ARG A 252 -5.24 -12.27 17.26
N ALA A 253 -4.92 -13.48 17.68
CA ALA A 253 -4.87 -13.87 19.09
C ALA A 253 -3.86 -13.03 19.91
N ILE A 254 -2.81 -12.48 19.28
CA ILE A 254 -1.84 -11.59 19.96
C ILE A 254 -2.54 -10.29 20.43
N ILE A 255 -3.56 -9.83 19.70
CA ILE A 255 -4.28 -8.58 19.99
C ILE A 255 -5.47 -8.82 20.92
N THR A 256 -6.18 -9.93 20.72
CA THR A 256 -7.42 -10.21 21.47
C THR A 256 -7.19 -10.99 22.76
N GLU A 257 -6.01 -11.58 22.92
CA GLU A 257 -5.68 -12.52 24.01
C GLU A 257 -6.66 -13.70 24.11
N ASN A 258 -7.30 -14.04 22.97
CA ASN A 258 -8.28 -15.11 22.85
C ASN A 258 -7.76 -16.24 21.97
N GLU A 259 -7.64 -17.45 22.51
CA GLU A 259 -7.15 -18.63 21.78
C GLU A 259 -8.00 -19.00 20.56
N ASN A 260 -9.29 -18.69 20.56
CA ASN A 260 -10.16 -18.89 19.40
C ASN A 260 -9.75 -18.02 18.20
N ASP A 261 -8.88 -17.02 18.39
CA ASP A 261 -8.36 -16.17 17.33
C ASP A 261 -6.95 -16.57 16.87
N ASN A 262 -6.44 -17.71 17.34
CA ASN A 262 -5.16 -18.25 16.90
C ASN A 262 -5.13 -18.44 15.39
N TYR A 263 -4.05 -17.93 14.76
CA TYR A 263 -3.78 -18.04 13.33
C TYR A 263 -4.82 -17.40 12.42
N LYS A 264 -5.70 -16.55 12.97
CA LYS A 264 -6.56 -15.68 12.16
C LYS A 264 -5.82 -14.42 11.77
N PHE A 265 -5.92 -14.10 10.49
CA PHE A 265 -5.37 -12.87 9.89
C PHE A 265 -6.48 -12.15 9.14
N LYS A 266 -6.32 -10.82 9.01
CA LYS A 266 -7.26 -10.00 8.26
C LYS A 266 -7.33 -10.47 6.81
N VAL A 267 -8.54 -10.65 6.28
CA VAL A 267 -8.77 -10.96 4.87
C VAL A 267 -8.27 -9.77 4.02
N PRO A 268 -7.20 -9.95 3.22
CA PRO A 268 -6.66 -8.86 2.44
C PRO A 268 -7.54 -8.53 1.25
N SER A 269 -7.48 -7.28 0.78
CA SER A 269 -8.04 -6.94 -0.53
C SER A 269 -7.32 -7.69 -1.63
N LEU A 270 -8.07 -8.16 -2.65
CA LEU A 270 -7.49 -8.75 -3.86
C LEU A 270 -7.29 -7.72 -4.98
N ARG A 271 -7.58 -6.44 -4.75
CA ARG A 271 -7.22 -5.40 -5.72
C ARG A 271 -5.70 -5.39 -5.92
N ASN A 272 -5.30 -5.33 -7.17
CA ASN A 272 -3.89 -5.39 -7.59
C ASN A 272 -3.15 -6.67 -7.15
N VAL A 273 -3.87 -7.76 -6.87
CA VAL A 273 -3.29 -9.00 -6.36
C VAL A 273 -2.21 -9.59 -7.28
N GLU A 274 -2.27 -9.33 -8.59
CA GLU A 274 -1.22 -9.69 -9.55
C GLU A 274 0.16 -9.14 -9.16
N LEU A 275 0.19 -7.95 -8.56
CA LEU A 275 1.41 -7.17 -8.31
C LEU A 275 1.90 -7.26 -6.86
N THR A 276 1.08 -7.77 -5.95
CA THR A 276 1.35 -7.74 -4.51
C THR A 276 1.87 -9.06 -3.98
N PHE A 277 2.64 -9.78 -4.79
CA PHE A 277 3.39 -10.96 -4.34
C PHE A 277 4.60 -10.55 -3.49
N PRO A 278 5.16 -11.48 -2.67
CA PRO A 278 4.67 -12.80 -2.33
C PRO A 278 3.44 -12.77 -1.42
N TYR A 279 2.68 -13.86 -1.41
CA TYR A 279 1.36 -13.92 -0.80
C TYR A 279 1.37 -14.55 0.59
N MET A 280 0.26 -14.32 1.31
CA MET A 280 -0.03 -14.67 2.68
C MET A 280 0.67 -13.76 3.69
N HIS A 281 0.28 -13.88 4.96
CA HIS A 281 0.82 -13.02 6.02
C HIS A 281 2.35 -13.14 6.20
N ASP A 282 2.93 -14.26 5.79
CA ASP A 282 4.36 -14.54 5.89
C ASP A 282 5.07 -14.66 4.52
N GLY A 283 4.40 -14.30 3.43
CA GLY A 283 4.99 -14.24 2.09
C GLY A 283 5.45 -15.58 1.51
N ARG A 284 4.90 -16.71 1.98
CA ARG A 284 5.39 -18.04 1.60
C ARG A 284 5.10 -18.45 0.15
N PHE A 285 4.07 -17.89 -0.47
CA PHE A 285 3.71 -18.21 -1.86
C PHE A 285 4.17 -17.11 -2.81
N LYS A 286 4.92 -17.52 -3.84
CA LYS A 286 5.57 -16.60 -4.78
C LYS A 286 4.70 -16.17 -5.95
N ASN A 287 3.61 -16.91 -6.22
CA ASN A 287 2.73 -16.66 -7.34
C ASN A 287 1.29 -17.12 -7.05
N LEU A 288 0.34 -16.61 -7.85
CA LEU A 288 -1.09 -16.93 -7.69
C LEU A 288 -1.41 -18.42 -7.88
N ASN A 289 -0.63 -19.15 -8.69
CA ASN A 289 -0.88 -20.58 -8.85
C ASN A 289 -0.64 -21.34 -7.53
N GLU A 290 0.37 -20.96 -6.76
CA GLU A 290 0.63 -21.55 -5.43
C GLU A 290 -0.52 -21.24 -4.47
N VAL A 291 -1.04 -20.01 -4.48
CA VAL A 291 -2.20 -19.60 -3.66
C VAL A 291 -3.44 -20.42 -4.04
N LEU A 292 -3.76 -20.51 -5.34
CA LEU A 292 -4.93 -21.26 -5.81
C LEU A 292 -4.80 -22.75 -5.55
N ASN A 293 -3.59 -23.32 -5.68
CA ASN A 293 -3.32 -24.71 -5.34
C ASN A 293 -3.47 -24.98 -3.84
N HIS A 294 -3.08 -24.03 -2.97
CA HIS A 294 -3.32 -24.13 -1.53
C HIS A 294 -4.80 -24.30 -1.24
N TYR A 295 -5.64 -23.41 -1.75
CA TYR A 295 -7.10 -23.49 -1.55
C TYR A 295 -7.75 -24.70 -2.24
N ASN A 296 -7.12 -25.26 -3.27
CA ASN A 296 -7.61 -26.45 -3.98
C ASN A 296 -7.20 -27.77 -3.30
N ASN A 297 -6.32 -27.74 -2.30
CA ASN A 297 -5.80 -28.92 -1.60
C ASN A 297 -6.17 -28.90 -0.11
N THR A 298 -7.40 -29.33 0.18
CA THR A 298 -7.96 -29.29 1.54
C THR A 298 -7.36 -30.31 2.52
N SER A 299 -6.57 -31.28 2.04
CA SER A 299 -6.01 -32.35 2.89
C SER A 299 -4.90 -31.86 3.82
N ASN A 300 -4.31 -30.68 3.58
CA ASN A 300 -3.17 -30.15 4.33
C ASN A 300 -3.51 -28.86 5.10
N PHE A 301 -4.79 -28.64 5.41
CA PHE A 301 -5.18 -27.45 6.17
C PHE A 301 -4.84 -27.61 7.66
N ALA A 302 -4.46 -26.48 8.27
CA ALA A 302 -4.21 -26.41 9.70
C ALA A 302 -5.48 -26.63 10.52
N GLU A 303 -5.33 -27.04 11.76
CA GLU A 303 -6.41 -27.05 12.74
C GLU A 303 -7.00 -25.63 12.92
N GLY A 304 -8.31 -25.51 13.13
CA GLY A 304 -9.00 -24.24 13.26
C GLY A 304 -9.21 -23.47 11.94
N THR A 305 -8.98 -24.12 10.79
CA THR A 305 -9.31 -23.54 9.47
C THR A 305 -10.77 -23.11 9.40
N ASP A 306 -11.02 -21.91 8.86
CA ASP A 306 -12.37 -21.39 8.68
C ASP A 306 -13.22 -22.30 7.79
N GLU A 307 -14.47 -22.59 8.21
CA GLU A 307 -15.37 -23.49 7.50
C GLU A 307 -15.67 -23.06 6.05
N LEU A 308 -15.62 -21.76 5.76
CA LEU A 308 -15.82 -21.25 4.40
C LEU A 308 -14.74 -21.72 3.43
N ILE A 309 -13.54 -22.03 3.93
CA ILE A 309 -12.44 -22.53 3.08
C ILE A 309 -12.77 -23.93 2.53
N PHE A 310 -13.38 -24.80 3.35
CA PHE A 310 -13.80 -26.12 2.90
C PHE A 310 -14.92 -26.07 1.84
N LYS A 311 -15.73 -25.01 1.78
CA LYS A 311 -16.78 -24.81 0.78
C LYS A 311 -16.27 -24.47 -0.62
N ILE A 312 -14.97 -24.12 -0.76
CA ILE A 312 -14.34 -23.86 -2.06
C ILE A 312 -14.43 -25.14 -2.91
N GLY A 313 -14.15 -26.30 -2.31
CA GLY A 313 -14.15 -27.60 -3.01
C GLY A 313 -13.02 -27.72 -4.01
N LYS A 314 -12.98 -28.84 -4.71
CA LYS A 314 -11.92 -29.10 -5.69
C LYS A 314 -12.27 -28.49 -7.04
N LEU A 315 -11.33 -27.77 -7.62
CA LEU A 315 -11.38 -27.14 -8.94
C LEU A 315 -10.48 -27.90 -9.93
N SER A 316 -10.93 -28.00 -11.18
CA SER A 316 -10.11 -28.52 -12.28
C SER A 316 -9.00 -27.52 -12.66
N LYS A 317 -8.01 -27.98 -13.45
CA LYS A 317 -6.95 -27.11 -13.95
C LYS A 317 -7.47 -25.94 -14.81
N VAL A 318 -8.57 -26.16 -15.55
CA VAL A 318 -9.21 -25.12 -16.38
C VAL A 318 -9.86 -24.09 -15.46
N GLU A 319 -10.61 -24.49 -14.46
CA GLU A 319 -11.25 -23.57 -13.49
C GLU A 319 -10.24 -22.77 -12.68
N LEU A 320 -9.13 -23.37 -12.26
CA LEU A 320 -8.04 -22.66 -11.60
C LEU A 320 -7.42 -21.58 -12.51
N ASN A 321 -7.25 -21.90 -13.80
CA ASN A 321 -6.74 -20.94 -14.77
C ASN A 321 -7.74 -19.81 -15.03
N ASP A 322 -9.02 -20.12 -15.20
CA ASP A 322 -10.09 -19.14 -15.41
C ASP A 322 -10.19 -18.20 -14.20
N LEU A 323 -10.15 -18.74 -12.98
CA LEU A 323 -10.14 -17.96 -11.74
C LEU A 323 -8.91 -17.04 -11.67
N LYS A 324 -7.73 -17.56 -12.02
CA LYS A 324 -6.51 -16.72 -12.10
C LYS A 324 -6.68 -15.59 -13.10
N LEU A 325 -7.16 -15.86 -14.32
CA LEU A 325 -7.38 -14.83 -15.34
C LEU A 325 -8.34 -13.74 -14.86
N PHE A 326 -9.38 -14.12 -14.12
CA PHE A 326 -10.25 -13.13 -13.47
C PHE A 326 -9.47 -12.29 -12.45
N LEU A 327 -8.68 -12.88 -11.57
CA LEU A 327 -7.89 -12.14 -10.56
C LEU A 327 -6.94 -11.12 -11.20
N LEU A 328 -6.37 -11.42 -12.37
CA LEU A 328 -5.52 -10.46 -13.10
C LEU A 328 -6.31 -9.22 -13.59
N THR A 329 -7.63 -9.33 -13.75
CA THR A 329 -8.46 -8.17 -14.12
C THR A 329 -8.60 -7.13 -13.01
N LEU A 330 -8.20 -7.46 -11.78
CA LEU A 330 -8.25 -6.57 -10.60
C LEU A 330 -7.08 -5.59 -10.54
N THR A 331 -6.13 -5.67 -11.49
CA THR A 331 -4.97 -4.78 -11.58
C THR A 331 -5.36 -3.42 -12.13
N ASP A 332 -5.09 -2.37 -11.35
CA ASP A 332 -5.33 -0.97 -11.70
C ASP A 332 -4.02 -0.29 -12.13
N LYS A 333 -3.76 -0.30 -13.43
CA LYS A 333 -2.55 0.32 -14.00
C LYS A 333 -2.54 1.84 -13.79
N THR A 334 -3.70 2.49 -13.71
CA THR A 334 -3.76 3.94 -13.49
C THR A 334 -3.28 4.29 -12.09
N PHE A 335 -3.54 3.45 -11.10
CA PHE A 335 -3.08 3.62 -9.73
C PHE A 335 -1.56 3.49 -9.59
N ILE A 336 -0.98 2.43 -10.14
CA ILE A 336 0.47 2.18 -10.02
C ILE A 336 1.35 3.14 -10.83
N TYR A 337 0.78 3.83 -11.82
CA TYR A 337 1.48 4.85 -12.61
C TYR A 337 1.05 6.28 -12.30
N ASP A 338 0.24 6.49 -11.26
CA ASP A 338 -0.22 7.82 -10.89
C ASP A 338 0.95 8.65 -10.35
N ARG A 339 1.32 9.70 -11.08
CA ARG A 339 2.43 10.59 -10.74
C ARG A 339 2.27 11.31 -9.40
N ARG A 340 1.03 11.46 -8.92
CA ARG A 340 0.76 12.04 -7.60
C ARG A 340 1.42 11.25 -6.48
N PHE A 341 1.50 9.93 -6.65
CA PHE A 341 2.02 8.99 -5.65
C PHE A 341 3.49 8.62 -5.86
N ALA A 342 4.13 9.07 -6.93
CA ALA A 342 5.53 8.76 -7.20
C ALA A 342 6.48 9.43 -6.18
N ASP A 343 7.67 8.86 -6.00
CA ASP A 343 8.72 9.48 -5.20
C ASP A 343 9.07 10.88 -5.76
N PRO A 344 8.94 11.95 -4.96
CA PRO A 344 9.26 13.30 -5.40
C PRO A 344 10.76 13.50 -5.71
N ASN A 345 11.63 12.63 -5.21
CA ASN A 345 13.07 12.71 -5.39
C ASN A 345 13.58 11.85 -6.55
N PHE A 346 12.69 11.05 -7.17
CA PHE A 346 13.07 10.17 -8.27
C PHE A 346 13.33 10.99 -9.52
N LYS A 347 14.64 11.23 -9.83
CA LYS A 347 15.07 11.84 -11.09
C LYS A 347 15.02 10.77 -12.18
N ARG A 348 14.20 11.00 -13.21
CA ARG A 348 14.20 10.20 -14.44
C ARG A 348 15.42 10.50 -15.29
#